data_de8dbbc99737a6a6e66951ca02545869
#
_entry.id   de8dbbc99737a6a6e66951ca02545869
#
_cell.length_a   1.000
_cell.length_b   1.000
_cell.length_c   1.000
_cell.angle_alpha   90.00
_cell.angle_beta   90.00
_cell.angle_gamma   90.00
#
_symmetry.space_group_name_H-M   'P 1'
#
loop_
_entity.id
_entity.type
_entity.pdbx_description
1 polymer ?
#
loop_
_entity_poly.entity_id
_entity_poly.type
_entity_poly.pdbx_seq_one_letter_code
_entity_poly.pdbx_strand_id
1 'polypeptide(L)'
;MSVRPLRGTAVAFTTSGKKRPVRLHCPFCSNSETKVNDSRLVSEGDQVRRRRECLKCGERFTTFESAELVLPRVIKNNGIRQPFDEDKLRNGLQRALEKRPVSVEEIESILNTITHELRATGEREVKTRAVGELVMQALRDLDEVAYVRFASVYRSFQDVNEFREEIDKMGKKRGTPKKK
;
A
#
# COMPACT_ATOMS: atom_id res chain seq x y z
N MET A 1 -51.45 15.83 -38.68
CA MET A 1 -50.14 15.14 -38.80
C MET A 1 -49.66 14.86 -37.38
N SER A 2 -49.77 13.59 -36.96
CA SER A 2 -49.50 13.15 -35.58
C SER A 2 -48.12 12.54 -35.49
N VAL A 3 -47.24 13.13 -34.69
CA VAL A 3 -45.88 12.68 -34.47
C VAL A 3 -45.87 11.70 -33.30
N ARG A 4 -45.54 10.43 -33.51
CA ARG A 4 -45.38 9.41 -32.46
C ARG A 4 -44.02 9.57 -31.77
N PRO A 5 -43.94 9.48 -30.44
CA PRO A 5 -42.66 9.44 -29.75
C PRO A 5 -42.01 8.05 -29.87
N LEU A 6 -40.71 8.02 -30.15
CA LEU A 6 -39.88 6.84 -30.19
C LEU A 6 -39.71 6.30 -28.75
N ARG A 7 -40.02 5.00 -28.58
CA ARG A 7 -39.76 4.28 -27.31
C ARG A 7 -38.26 3.99 -27.19
N GLY A 8 -37.61 4.63 -26.25
CA GLY A 8 -36.27 4.30 -25.81
C GLY A 8 -36.26 2.93 -25.13
N THR A 9 -35.55 1.97 -25.71
CA THR A 9 -35.25 0.68 -25.07
C THR A 9 -34.25 0.89 -23.94
N ALA A 10 -34.72 0.79 -22.70
CA ALA A 10 -33.87 0.74 -21.53
C ALA A 10 -33.07 -0.56 -21.54
N VAL A 11 -31.76 -0.46 -21.72
CA VAL A 11 -30.83 -1.58 -21.57
C VAL A 11 -30.65 -1.83 -20.07
N ALA A 12 -31.26 -2.88 -19.56
CA ALA A 12 -31.10 -3.32 -18.19
C ALA A 12 -29.67 -3.86 -17.98
N PHE A 13 -28.84 -3.12 -17.26
CA PHE A 13 -27.55 -3.58 -16.76
C PHE A 13 -27.81 -4.60 -15.63
N THR A 14 -27.81 -5.88 -15.98
CA THR A 14 -27.79 -6.95 -14.98
C THR A 14 -26.37 -7.24 -14.55
N THR A 15 -25.87 -6.50 -13.55
CA THR A 15 -24.64 -6.85 -12.84
C THR A 15 -24.99 -7.58 -11.55
N SER A 16 -25.36 -8.82 -11.61
CA SER A 16 -25.36 -9.72 -10.46
C SER A 16 -24.43 -10.89 -10.71
N GLY A 17 -23.14 -10.61 -10.76
CA GLY A 17 -22.10 -11.62 -10.59
C GLY A 17 -22.02 -12.02 -9.12
N LYS A 18 -22.83 -12.96 -8.66
CA LYS A 18 -22.62 -13.62 -7.34
C LYS A 18 -21.21 -14.22 -7.35
N LYS A 19 -20.27 -13.57 -6.68
CA LYS A 19 -18.94 -14.14 -6.43
C LYS A 19 -19.15 -15.48 -5.74
N ARG A 20 -18.75 -16.57 -6.40
CA ARG A 20 -18.80 -17.90 -5.79
C ARG A 20 -17.94 -17.85 -4.51
N PRO A 21 -18.45 -18.33 -3.37
CA PRO A 21 -17.65 -18.34 -2.15
C PRO A 21 -16.39 -19.17 -2.39
N VAL A 22 -15.23 -18.56 -2.16
CA VAL A 22 -13.94 -19.27 -2.19
C VAL A 22 -13.96 -20.31 -1.07
N ARG A 23 -13.79 -21.58 -1.42
CA ARG A 23 -13.79 -22.68 -0.47
C ARG A 23 -12.42 -23.33 -0.42
N LEU A 24 -11.93 -23.59 0.78
CA LEU A 24 -10.67 -24.30 0.96
C LEU A 24 -10.89 -25.80 0.72
N HIS A 25 -10.06 -26.41 -0.12
CA HIS A 25 -10.11 -27.83 -0.39
C HIS A 25 -9.55 -28.66 0.77
N CYS A 26 -10.07 -29.86 0.95
CA CYS A 26 -9.56 -30.82 1.91
C CYS A 26 -8.12 -31.24 1.52
N PRO A 27 -7.13 -31.15 2.43
CA PRO A 27 -5.75 -31.55 2.14
C PRO A 27 -5.58 -33.06 1.95
N PHE A 28 -6.53 -33.89 2.38
CA PHE A 28 -6.44 -35.35 2.30
C PHE A 28 -7.09 -35.93 1.03
N CYS A 29 -8.21 -35.37 0.58
CA CYS A 29 -8.94 -35.92 -0.58
C CYS A 29 -9.30 -34.84 -1.64
N SER A 30 -8.80 -33.62 -1.53
CA SER A 30 -9.03 -32.50 -2.45
C SER A 30 -10.50 -32.12 -2.67
N ASN A 31 -11.45 -32.65 -1.85
CA ASN A 31 -12.82 -32.23 -1.94
C ASN A 31 -13.02 -30.77 -1.57
N SER A 32 -13.81 -30.03 -2.33
CA SER A 32 -14.09 -28.59 -2.09
C SER A 32 -15.08 -28.32 -0.97
N GLU A 33 -15.76 -29.34 -0.47
CA GLU A 33 -16.79 -29.21 0.56
C GLU A 33 -16.22 -29.51 1.94
N THR A 34 -15.97 -28.45 2.69
CA THR A 34 -15.54 -28.53 4.08
C THR A 34 -16.43 -27.63 4.93
N LYS A 35 -16.73 -28.08 6.17
CA LYS A 35 -17.45 -27.25 7.17
C LYS A 35 -16.49 -26.80 8.27
N VAL A 36 -16.77 -25.64 8.85
CA VAL A 36 -16.06 -25.12 10.03
C VAL A 36 -16.84 -25.58 11.26
N ASN A 37 -16.18 -26.31 12.15
CA ASN A 37 -16.80 -26.82 13.38
C ASN A 37 -16.53 -25.85 14.57
N ASP A 38 -15.38 -25.16 14.56
CA ASP A 38 -14.98 -24.25 15.63
C ASP A 38 -14.10 -23.13 15.07
N SER A 39 -14.22 -21.93 15.64
CA SER A 39 -13.38 -20.78 15.32
C SER A 39 -13.00 -20.07 16.59
N ARG A 40 -11.70 -19.79 16.80
CA ARG A 40 -11.20 -19.11 17.98
C ARG A 40 -10.11 -18.12 17.61
N LEU A 41 -10.06 -16.99 18.30
CA LEU A 41 -8.93 -16.09 18.26
C LEU A 41 -7.76 -16.74 19.02
N VAL A 42 -6.57 -16.66 18.45
CA VAL A 42 -5.30 -17.11 19.02
C VAL A 42 -4.23 -16.03 18.81
N SER A 43 -3.06 -16.18 19.41
CA SER A 43 -1.97 -15.21 19.30
C SER A 43 -2.43 -13.77 19.64
N GLU A 44 -3.04 -13.61 20.83
CA GLU A 44 -3.51 -12.30 21.33
C GLU A 44 -4.51 -11.56 20.41
N GLY A 45 -5.15 -12.30 19.51
CA GLY A 45 -6.12 -11.74 18.55
C GLY A 45 -5.62 -11.57 17.13
N ASP A 46 -4.33 -11.83 16.86
CA ASP A 46 -3.72 -11.63 15.54
C ASP A 46 -4.07 -12.73 14.53
N GLN A 47 -4.58 -13.87 15.00
CA GLN A 47 -4.93 -15.00 14.15
C GLN A 47 -6.29 -15.58 14.52
N VAL A 48 -7.01 -16.06 13.50
CA VAL A 48 -8.20 -16.90 13.66
C VAL A 48 -7.83 -18.35 13.36
N ARG A 49 -7.90 -19.22 14.39
CA ARG A 49 -7.78 -20.66 14.22
C ARG A 49 -9.15 -21.24 13.92
N ARG A 50 -9.29 -22.00 12.81
CA ARG A 50 -10.52 -22.68 12.46
C ARG A 50 -10.32 -24.19 12.40
N ARG A 51 -11.16 -24.95 13.09
CA ARG A 51 -11.20 -26.41 13.00
C ARG A 51 -12.23 -26.80 11.96
N ARG A 52 -11.76 -27.47 10.89
CA ARG A 52 -12.57 -27.86 9.75
C ARG A 52 -12.72 -29.36 9.67
N GLU A 53 -13.80 -29.81 9.02
CA GLU A 53 -14.10 -31.23 8.72
C GLU A 53 -14.48 -31.34 7.26
N CYS A 54 -13.93 -32.33 6.57
CA CYS A 54 -14.28 -32.64 5.20
C CYS A 54 -15.60 -33.42 5.15
N LEU A 55 -16.55 -32.98 4.32
CA LEU A 55 -17.82 -33.66 4.19
C LEU A 55 -17.74 -34.99 3.41
N LYS A 56 -16.64 -35.21 2.66
CA LYS A 56 -16.44 -36.42 1.86
C LYS A 56 -15.69 -37.52 2.63
N CYS A 57 -14.53 -37.21 3.21
CA CYS A 57 -13.69 -38.20 3.88
C CYS A 57 -13.80 -38.18 5.42
N GLY A 58 -14.50 -37.19 6.01
CA GLY A 58 -14.67 -37.09 7.45
C GLY A 58 -13.44 -36.58 8.20
N GLU A 59 -12.28 -36.41 7.52
CA GLU A 59 -11.05 -36.00 8.13
C GLU A 59 -11.11 -34.54 8.64
N ARG A 60 -10.50 -34.32 9.80
CA ARG A 60 -10.45 -33.02 10.47
C ARG A 60 -9.09 -32.38 10.32
N PHE A 61 -9.08 -31.09 9.97
CA PHE A 61 -7.87 -30.32 9.85
C PHE A 61 -8.07 -28.92 10.41
N THR A 62 -6.95 -28.26 10.71
CA THR A 62 -6.96 -26.91 11.26
C THR A 62 -6.39 -25.95 10.21
N THR A 63 -7.02 -24.78 10.10
CA THR A 63 -6.52 -23.66 9.29
C THR A 63 -6.33 -22.44 10.17
N PHE A 64 -5.39 -21.60 9.77
CA PHE A 64 -5.15 -20.31 10.39
C PHE A 64 -5.39 -19.22 9.38
N GLU A 65 -6.09 -18.18 9.79
CA GLU A 65 -6.20 -16.93 9.04
C GLU A 65 -5.45 -15.86 9.81
N SER A 66 -4.51 -15.24 9.17
CA SER A 66 -3.74 -14.10 9.70
C SER A 66 -3.66 -13.00 8.65
N ALA A 67 -3.51 -11.76 9.10
CA ALA A 67 -3.23 -10.67 8.19
C ALA A 67 -1.83 -10.86 7.57
N GLU A 68 -1.74 -10.86 6.24
CA GLU A 68 -0.47 -10.90 5.54
C GLU A 68 0.04 -9.47 5.38
N LEU A 69 0.91 -9.04 6.31
CA LEU A 69 1.50 -7.70 6.30
C LEU A 69 2.85 -7.71 5.57
N VAL A 70 2.88 -8.25 4.36
CA VAL A 70 4.09 -8.29 3.54
C VAL A 70 4.30 -6.95 2.85
N LEU A 71 5.54 -6.44 2.91
CA LEU A 71 5.92 -5.27 2.13
C LEU A 71 5.96 -5.61 0.64
N PRO A 72 5.47 -4.70 -0.23
CA PRO A 72 5.44 -4.94 -1.67
C PRO A 72 6.86 -5.02 -2.24
N ARG A 73 7.02 -5.76 -3.34
CA ARG A 73 8.26 -5.71 -4.13
C ARG A 73 8.34 -4.38 -4.87
N VAL A 74 9.54 -3.85 -5.01
CA VAL A 74 9.78 -2.58 -5.71
C VAL A 74 10.17 -2.85 -7.16
N ILE A 75 9.42 -2.27 -8.09
CA ILE A 75 9.72 -2.27 -9.53
C ILE A 75 10.58 -1.04 -9.83
N LYS A 76 11.81 -1.27 -10.28
CA LYS A 76 12.71 -0.19 -10.70
C LYS A 76 12.36 0.34 -12.09
N ASN A 77 12.93 1.51 -12.45
CA ASN A 77 12.70 2.14 -13.76
C ASN A 77 13.11 1.23 -14.95
N ASN A 78 14.08 0.34 -14.74
CA ASN A 78 14.51 -0.67 -15.73
C ASN A 78 13.64 -1.95 -15.71
N GLY A 79 12.53 -1.98 -14.98
CA GLY A 79 11.63 -3.13 -14.89
C GLY A 79 12.07 -4.23 -13.90
N ILE A 80 13.25 -4.14 -13.31
CA ILE A 80 13.73 -5.14 -12.33
C ILE A 80 12.90 -5.06 -11.06
N ARG A 81 12.47 -6.23 -10.57
CA ARG A 81 11.71 -6.41 -9.33
C ARG A 81 12.63 -6.81 -8.19
N GLN A 82 12.66 -6.03 -7.12
CA GLN A 82 13.47 -6.29 -5.93
C GLN A 82 12.57 -6.32 -4.68
N PRO A 83 12.94 -7.06 -3.63
CA PRO A 83 12.31 -6.90 -2.33
C PRO A 83 12.41 -5.45 -1.88
N PHE A 84 11.41 -4.98 -1.11
CA PHE A 84 11.55 -3.69 -0.44
C PHE A 84 12.70 -3.78 0.57
N ASP A 85 13.56 -2.78 0.53
CA ASP A 85 14.77 -2.70 1.34
C ASP A 85 14.64 -1.49 2.28
N GLU A 86 14.31 -1.78 3.53
CA GLU A 86 14.10 -0.76 4.56
C GLU A 86 15.39 -0.03 4.92
N ASP A 87 16.52 -0.74 4.95
CA ASP A 87 17.83 -0.14 5.24
C ASP A 87 18.23 0.86 4.17
N LYS A 88 17.89 0.56 2.93
CA LYS A 88 18.11 1.50 1.82
C LYS A 88 17.27 2.76 1.95
N LEU A 89 16.01 2.62 2.38
CA LEU A 89 15.14 3.76 2.65
C LEU A 89 15.70 4.59 3.81
N ARG A 90 16.08 3.95 4.91
CA ARG A 90 16.71 4.55 6.10
C ARG A 90 17.97 5.34 5.72
N ASN A 91 18.87 4.73 4.99
CA ASN A 91 20.10 5.38 4.52
C ASN A 91 19.80 6.59 3.62
N GLY A 92 18.77 6.52 2.79
CA GLY A 92 18.32 7.63 1.95
C GLY A 92 17.82 8.82 2.78
N LEU A 93 16.99 8.55 3.80
CA LEU A 93 16.50 9.55 4.75
C LEU A 93 17.64 10.18 5.55
N GLN A 94 18.54 9.37 6.12
CA GLN A 94 19.70 9.87 6.88
C GLN A 94 20.61 10.79 6.06
N ARG A 95 20.87 10.45 4.79
CA ARG A 95 21.66 11.33 3.90
C ARG A 95 20.98 12.65 3.62
N ALA A 96 19.67 12.64 3.41
CA ALA A 96 18.91 13.89 3.18
C ALA A 96 18.88 14.76 4.45
N LEU A 97 18.80 14.15 5.63
CA LEU A 97 18.72 14.81 6.94
C LEU A 97 20.08 15.06 7.58
N GLU A 98 21.19 14.75 6.91
CA GLU A 98 22.54 14.98 7.45
C GLU A 98 22.74 16.43 7.89
N LYS A 99 23.21 16.64 9.13
CA LYS A 99 23.41 17.95 9.78
C LYS A 99 22.11 18.78 9.91
N ARG A 100 20.95 18.13 9.91
CA ARG A 100 19.67 18.78 10.26
C ARG A 100 19.31 18.47 11.72
N PRO A 101 18.61 19.39 12.42
CA PRO A 101 18.19 19.18 13.80
C PRO A 101 16.95 18.27 13.87
N VAL A 102 17.08 17.04 13.37
CA VAL A 102 16.04 16.02 13.36
C VAL A 102 16.54 14.83 14.16
N SER A 103 15.73 14.36 15.09
CA SER A 103 16.06 13.24 15.96
C SER A 103 15.99 11.90 15.24
N VAL A 104 16.63 10.88 15.82
CA VAL A 104 16.56 9.51 15.31
C VAL A 104 15.13 8.98 15.37
N GLU A 105 14.40 9.34 16.43
CA GLU A 105 13.01 8.94 16.65
C GLU A 105 12.07 9.48 15.58
N GLU A 106 12.31 10.71 15.10
CA GLU A 106 11.53 11.28 14.00
C GLU A 106 11.81 10.55 12.68
N ILE A 107 13.07 10.16 12.43
CA ILE A 107 13.45 9.36 11.24
C ILE A 107 12.74 8.00 11.29
N GLU A 108 12.76 7.33 12.45
CA GLU A 108 12.07 6.04 12.63
C GLU A 108 10.55 6.18 12.47
N SER A 109 9.97 7.26 12.97
CA SER A 109 8.54 7.54 12.82
C SER A 109 8.15 7.67 11.33
N ILE A 110 8.95 8.40 10.54
CA ILE A 110 8.73 8.52 9.10
C ILE A 110 8.86 7.15 8.40
N LEU A 111 9.88 6.39 8.76
CA LEU A 111 10.13 5.07 8.21
C LEU A 111 8.94 4.13 8.46
N ASN A 112 8.45 4.13 9.69
CA ASN A 112 7.26 3.37 10.08
C ASN A 112 6.01 3.83 9.34
N THR A 113 5.82 5.12 9.15
CA THR A 113 4.69 5.68 8.39
C THR A 113 4.73 5.22 6.94
N ILE A 114 5.87 5.34 6.27
CA ILE A 114 6.03 4.93 4.87
C ILE A 114 5.81 3.42 4.72
N THR A 115 6.38 2.60 5.60
CA THR A 115 6.21 1.15 5.56
C THR A 115 4.77 0.73 5.85
N HIS A 116 4.09 1.43 6.77
CA HIS A 116 2.67 1.23 7.03
C HIS A 116 1.82 1.56 5.81
N GLU A 117 2.04 2.71 5.16
CA GLU A 117 1.31 3.10 3.96
C GLU A 117 1.51 2.10 2.82
N LEU A 118 2.75 1.63 2.61
CA LEU A 118 3.05 0.61 1.61
C LEU A 118 2.33 -0.71 1.87
N ARG A 119 2.24 -1.16 3.13
CA ARG A 119 1.46 -2.34 3.52
C ARG A 119 -0.04 -2.12 3.34
N ALA A 120 -0.53 -0.93 3.67
CA ALA A 120 -1.95 -0.59 3.57
C ALA A 120 -2.47 -0.55 2.12
N THR A 121 -1.60 -0.39 1.12
CA THR A 121 -2.01 -0.49 -0.28
C THR A 121 -2.55 -1.87 -0.65
N GLY A 122 -2.13 -2.93 0.06
CA GLY A 122 -2.46 -4.33 -0.28
C GLY A 122 -1.84 -4.82 -1.59
N GLU A 123 -1.04 -3.98 -2.25
CA GLU A 123 -0.40 -4.30 -3.52
C GLU A 123 0.81 -5.20 -3.31
N ARG A 124 1.00 -6.18 -4.19
CA ARG A 124 2.19 -7.05 -4.16
C ARG A 124 3.43 -6.39 -4.73
N GLU A 125 3.25 -5.39 -5.59
CA GLU A 125 4.33 -4.67 -6.28
C GLU A 125 4.03 -3.18 -6.34
N VAL A 126 5.04 -2.35 -6.08
CA VAL A 126 4.96 -0.88 -6.20
C VAL A 126 6.12 -0.37 -7.05
N LYS A 127 5.90 0.70 -7.79
CA LYS A 127 6.98 1.36 -8.54
C LYS A 127 7.89 2.11 -7.58
N THR A 128 9.20 2.14 -7.86
CA THR A 128 10.17 2.97 -7.12
C THR A 128 9.70 4.41 -7.00
N ARG A 129 9.04 4.94 -8.03
CA ARG A 129 8.49 6.30 -8.03
C ARG A 129 7.46 6.51 -6.93
N ALA A 130 6.57 5.55 -6.68
CA ALA A 130 5.58 5.68 -5.61
C ALA A 130 6.24 5.76 -4.23
N VAL A 131 7.25 4.92 -3.99
CA VAL A 131 8.04 4.98 -2.74
C VAL A 131 8.72 6.34 -2.59
N GLY A 132 9.33 6.85 -3.67
CA GLY A 132 9.98 8.16 -3.66
C GLY A 132 9.03 9.32 -3.37
N GLU A 133 7.79 9.28 -3.91
CA GLU A 133 6.79 10.32 -3.62
C GLU A 133 6.36 10.30 -2.14
N LEU A 134 6.25 9.13 -1.50
CA LEU A 134 5.98 9.04 -0.06
C LEU A 134 7.12 9.68 0.76
N VAL A 135 8.38 9.38 0.41
CA VAL A 135 9.55 10.00 1.05
C VAL A 135 9.53 11.51 0.87
N MET A 136 9.27 11.99 -0.36
CA MET A 136 9.19 13.40 -0.68
C MET A 136 8.12 14.11 0.15
N GLN A 137 6.96 13.49 0.31
CA GLN A 137 5.89 14.05 1.12
C GLN A 137 6.28 14.14 2.60
N ALA A 138 6.83 13.07 3.16
CA ALA A 138 7.27 13.03 4.55
C ALA A 138 8.38 14.07 4.85
N LEU A 139 9.37 14.19 3.98
CA LEU A 139 10.44 15.17 4.13
C LEU A 139 9.95 16.60 3.99
N ARG A 140 8.96 16.87 3.14
CA ARG A 140 8.38 18.21 2.98
C ARG A 140 7.78 18.74 4.27
N ASP A 141 7.12 17.85 5.03
CA ASP A 141 6.46 18.22 6.27
C ASP A 141 7.46 18.31 7.44
N LEU A 142 8.59 17.59 7.37
CA LEU A 142 9.60 17.53 8.40
C LEU A 142 10.67 18.64 8.25
N ASP A 143 11.34 18.70 7.10
CA ASP A 143 12.47 19.61 6.85
C ASP A 143 12.63 19.95 5.37
N GLU A 144 12.44 21.21 5.02
CA GLU A 144 12.48 21.69 3.63
C GLU A 144 13.86 21.50 2.96
N VAL A 145 14.95 21.60 3.73
CA VAL A 145 16.30 21.43 3.18
C VAL A 145 16.55 19.96 2.85
N ALA A 146 16.10 19.05 3.72
CA ALA A 146 16.17 17.62 3.45
C ALA A 146 15.31 17.24 2.26
N TYR A 147 14.11 17.82 2.13
CA TYR A 147 13.27 17.67 0.94
C TYR A 147 14.01 18.02 -0.34
N VAL A 148 14.62 19.22 -0.40
CA VAL A 148 15.34 19.71 -1.57
C VAL A 148 16.53 18.82 -1.92
N ARG A 149 17.29 18.37 -0.91
CA ARG A 149 18.41 17.41 -1.09
C ARG A 149 17.94 16.08 -1.68
N PHE A 150 16.86 15.53 -1.13
CA PHE A 150 16.32 14.29 -1.63
C PHE A 150 15.75 14.45 -3.05
N ALA A 151 15.03 15.54 -3.31
CA ALA A 151 14.47 15.86 -4.61
C ALA A 151 15.56 16.01 -5.68
N SER A 152 16.70 16.62 -5.37
CA SER A 152 17.79 16.82 -6.30
C SER A 152 18.36 15.50 -6.87
N VAL A 153 18.37 14.44 -6.05
CA VAL A 153 18.84 13.11 -6.46
C VAL A 153 17.70 12.30 -7.10
N TYR A 154 16.51 12.38 -6.49
CA TYR A 154 15.37 11.54 -6.86
C TYR A 154 14.72 11.95 -8.19
N ARG A 155 14.54 13.26 -8.43
CA ARG A 155 13.90 13.79 -9.64
C ARG A 155 14.84 13.92 -10.81
N SER A 156 16.17 13.85 -10.58
CA SER A 156 17.20 13.98 -11.63
C SER A 156 16.96 15.22 -12.51
N PHE A 157 16.86 16.40 -11.89
CA PHE A 157 16.63 17.66 -12.60
C PHE A 157 17.61 17.83 -13.75
N GLN A 158 17.11 18.26 -14.91
CA GLN A 158 17.91 18.43 -16.11
C GLN A 158 18.60 19.81 -16.12
N ASP A 159 17.97 20.80 -15.50
CA ASP A 159 18.52 22.17 -15.41
C ASP A 159 18.15 22.85 -14.08
N VAL A 160 18.74 24.05 -13.89
CA VAL A 160 18.55 24.89 -12.70
C VAL A 160 17.12 25.45 -12.61
N ASN A 161 16.43 25.61 -13.73
CA ASN A 161 15.08 26.17 -13.75
C ASN A 161 14.06 25.17 -13.19
N GLU A 162 14.16 23.90 -13.58
CA GLU A 162 13.33 22.82 -12.98
C GLU A 162 13.51 22.75 -11.46
N PHE A 163 14.76 22.91 -11.00
CA PHE A 163 15.06 22.94 -9.57
C PHE A 163 14.45 24.15 -8.87
N ARG A 164 14.54 25.34 -9.50
CA ARG A 164 13.94 26.57 -8.96
C ARG A 164 12.42 26.48 -8.89
N GLU A 165 11.77 25.95 -9.93
CA GLU A 165 10.32 25.73 -9.92
C GLU A 165 9.87 24.83 -8.78
N GLU A 166 10.66 23.82 -8.44
CA GLU A 166 10.33 22.93 -7.32
C GLU A 166 10.41 23.66 -5.97
N ILE A 167 11.40 24.52 -5.79
CA ILE A 167 11.52 25.39 -4.60
C ILE A 167 10.36 26.39 -4.53
N ASP A 168 9.98 27.01 -5.63
CA ASP A 168 8.87 27.97 -5.70
C ASP A 168 7.52 27.32 -5.36
N LYS A 169 7.31 26.04 -5.73
CA LYS A 169 6.13 25.26 -5.34
C LYS A 169 6.04 25.03 -3.84
N MET A 170 7.17 24.96 -3.14
CA MET A 170 7.20 24.85 -1.69
C MET A 170 6.76 26.14 -1.01
N GLY A 171 7.24 27.30 -1.48
CA GLY A 171 6.91 28.61 -0.93
C GLY A 171 5.43 28.99 -1.04
N LYS A 172 4.77 28.62 -2.13
CA LYS A 172 3.36 28.96 -2.39
C LYS A 172 2.33 28.24 -1.48
N LYS A 173 2.67 27.12 -0.86
CA LYS A 173 1.75 26.38 0.04
C LYS A 173 1.70 26.89 1.48
N ARG A 174 2.56 27.83 1.87
CA ARG A 174 2.56 28.42 3.23
C ARG A 174 1.47 29.48 3.47
N GLY A 175 0.64 29.81 2.48
CA GLY A 175 -0.32 30.93 2.53
C GLY A 175 -1.62 30.69 3.33
N THR A 176 -1.80 29.56 4.01
CA THR A 176 -2.97 29.36 4.89
C THR A 176 -2.53 29.30 6.35
N PRO A 177 -2.73 30.38 7.16
CA PRO A 177 -2.46 30.31 8.59
C PRO A 177 -3.44 29.33 9.23
N LYS A 178 -2.92 28.31 9.94
CA LYS A 178 -3.70 27.52 10.88
C LYS A 178 -4.25 28.49 11.92
N LYS A 179 -5.58 28.75 11.88
CA LYS A 179 -6.28 29.42 13.00
C LYS A 179 -6.07 28.56 14.25
N LYS A 180 -5.61 29.23 15.29
CA LYS A 180 -5.55 28.72 16.67
C LYS A 180 -6.94 28.34 17.16
#